data_cffc5e60cb3a7bda7c697ba31207a1da
#
_entry.id   cffc5e60cb3a7bda7c697ba31207a1da
#
_cell.length_a   1.000
_cell.length_b   1.000
_cell.length_c   1.000
_cell.angle_alpha   90.00
_cell.angle_beta   90.00
_cell.angle_gamma   90.00
#
_symmetry.space_group_name_H-M   'P 1'
#
loop_
_entity.id
_entity.type
_entity.pdbx_description
1 polymer ?
#
loop_
_entity_poly.entity_id
_entity_poly.type
_entity_poly.pdbx_seq_one_letter_code
_entity_poly.pdbx_strand_id
1 'polypeptide(L)'
;MMAFWYHFAILFEALFILTAVDAGTRACRFMVQDLVGVAVPSLANNRSWLGTFAGTTVAVAGWGFFVYQGVVDPLGGINTLWPLFGIGNQMLASMALILGTVVLFKMKKQRYAWVTILPTVWLFITSMTAGWQKIFHEKPSIGFLAQAKKFSAGIDSGEIIKPAKTLADMHTIVLNNQINAVLCGFFMLVAVTMLVAACFGIRRALKSATPTVHETAVVNRREGRPAREVRHV
;
A
#
# COMPACT_ATOMS: atom_id res chain seq x y z
N MET A 1 -20.63 5.54 33.46
CA MET A 1 -19.71 6.34 32.65
C MET A 1 -18.77 5.51 31.76
N MET A 2 -18.12 4.46 32.26
CA MET A 2 -17.22 3.61 31.45
C MET A 2 -17.89 3.02 30.18
N ALA A 3 -19.10 2.49 30.31
CA ALA A 3 -19.83 1.91 29.17
C ALA A 3 -20.10 2.92 28.04
N PHE A 4 -20.41 4.17 28.39
CA PHE A 4 -20.63 5.24 27.42
C PHE A 4 -19.38 5.53 26.58
N TRP A 5 -18.22 5.69 27.24
CA TRP A 5 -16.95 5.94 26.54
C TRP A 5 -16.51 4.75 25.69
N TYR A 6 -16.79 3.53 26.16
CA TYR A 6 -16.49 2.32 25.39
C TYR A 6 -17.33 2.26 24.10
N HIS A 7 -18.63 2.49 24.17
CA HIS A 7 -19.47 2.54 22.98
C HIS A 7 -19.12 3.71 22.05
N PHE A 8 -18.76 4.86 22.62
CA PHE A 8 -18.29 5.99 21.82
C PHE A 8 -17.03 5.65 21.04
N ALA A 9 -16.05 5.02 21.68
CA ALA A 9 -14.80 4.59 21.03
C ALA A 9 -15.07 3.59 19.89
N ILE A 10 -15.94 2.59 20.13
CA ILE A 10 -16.33 1.61 19.11
C ILE A 10 -17.02 2.29 17.92
N LEU A 11 -17.94 3.21 18.16
CA LEU A 11 -18.63 3.94 17.08
C LEU A 11 -17.66 4.82 16.30
N PHE A 12 -16.72 5.48 16.96
CA PHE A 12 -15.70 6.29 16.31
C PHE A 12 -14.78 5.43 15.41
N GLU A 13 -14.34 4.28 15.93
CA GLU A 13 -13.53 3.32 15.17
C GLU A 13 -14.32 2.79 13.96
N ALA A 14 -15.57 2.40 14.14
CA ALA A 14 -16.41 1.90 13.06
C ALA A 14 -16.62 2.94 11.95
N LEU A 15 -16.85 4.22 12.30
CA LEU A 15 -16.98 5.31 11.34
C LEU A 15 -15.67 5.57 10.60
N PHE A 16 -14.54 5.53 11.30
CA PHE A 16 -13.21 5.67 10.68
C PHE A 16 -12.93 4.56 9.67
N ILE A 17 -13.20 3.30 10.04
CA ILE A 17 -13.03 2.16 9.14
C ILE A 17 -13.94 2.29 7.92
N LEU A 18 -15.22 2.66 8.12
CA LEU A 18 -16.18 2.83 7.03
C LEU A 18 -15.72 3.88 6.02
N THR A 19 -15.25 5.04 6.50
CA THR A 19 -14.74 6.11 5.61
C THR A 19 -13.46 5.69 4.88
N ALA A 20 -12.56 4.97 5.55
CA ALA A 20 -11.33 4.45 4.94
C ALA A 20 -11.63 3.41 3.85
N VAL A 21 -12.59 2.51 4.08
CA VAL A 21 -13.02 1.51 3.09
C VAL A 21 -13.68 2.18 1.88
N ASP A 22 -14.55 3.19 2.08
CA ASP A 22 -15.17 3.92 0.98
C ASP A 22 -14.13 4.64 0.11
N ALA A 23 -13.24 5.41 0.74
CA ALA A 23 -12.18 6.14 0.03
C ALA A 23 -11.20 5.18 -0.68
N GLY A 24 -10.78 4.11 -0.01
CA GLY A 24 -9.89 3.09 -0.54
C GLY A 24 -10.51 2.35 -1.73
N THR A 25 -11.78 1.98 -1.64
CA THR A 25 -12.50 1.31 -2.72
C THR A 25 -12.62 2.22 -3.95
N ARG A 26 -12.88 3.51 -3.76
CA ARG A 26 -12.91 4.48 -4.88
C ARG A 26 -11.54 4.65 -5.53
N ALA A 27 -10.48 4.79 -4.74
CA ALA A 27 -9.12 4.91 -5.26
C ALA A 27 -8.71 3.63 -6.03
N CYS A 28 -8.97 2.45 -5.46
CA CYS A 28 -8.70 1.17 -6.09
C CYS A 28 -9.48 1.00 -7.40
N ARG A 29 -10.74 1.40 -7.44
CA ARG A 29 -11.56 1.39 -8.67
C ARG A 29 -10.90 2.20 -9.78
N PHE A 30 -10.45 3.42 -9.51
CA PHE A 30 -9.76 4.25 -10.51
C PHE A 30 -8.47 3.61 -10.99
N MET A 31 -7.67 3.06 -10.08
CA MET A 31 -6.44 2.34 -10.44
C MET A 31 -6.72 1.11 -11.32
N VAL A 32 -7.75 0.34 -11.00
CA VAL A 32 -8.17 -0.81 -11.80
C VAL A 32 -8.65 -0.37 -13.19
N GLN A 33 -9.45 0.69 -13.26
CA GLN A 33 -9.91 1.24 -14.54
C GLN A 33 -8.75 1.73 -15.41
N ASP A 34 -7.77 2.42 -14.81
CA ASP A 34 -6.57 2.89 -15.53
C ASP A 34 -5.73 1.73 -16.04
N LEU A 35 -5.50 0.69 -15.22
CA LEU A 35 -4.75 -0.50 -15.60
C LEU A 35 -5.47 -1.29 -16.73
N VAL A 36 -6.76 -1.54 -16.56
CA VAL A 36 -7.56 -2.26 -17.55
C VAL A 36 -7.71 -1.42 -18.82
N GLY A 37 -7.75 -0.10 -18.69
CA GLY A 37 -7.83 0.84 -19.80
C GLY A 37 -6.63 0.79 -20.74
N VAL A 38 -5.46 0.36 -20.27
CA VAL A 38 -4.29 0.09 -21.12
C VAL A 38 -4.56 -1.06 -22.10
N ALA A 39 -5.28 -2.10 -21.66
CA ALA A 39 -5.62 -3.27 -22.47
C ALA A 39 -6.96 -3.10 -23.23
N VAL A 40 -7.95 -2.47 -22.57
CA VAL A 40 -9.32 -2.30 -23.09
C VAL A 40 -9.76 -0.84 -22.91
N PRO A 41 -9.49 0.04 -23.89
CA PRO A 41 -9.77 1.49 -23.79
C PRO A 41 -11.23 1.85 -23.48
N SER A 42 -12.18 1.00 -23.83
CA SER A 42 -13.62 1.20 -23.56
C SER A 42 -13.97 1.19 -22.06
N LEU A 43 -13.18 0.49 -21.23
CA LEU A 43 -13.35 0.40 -19.77
C LEU A 43 -12.63 1.51 -19.01
N ALA A 44 -11.68 2.21 -19.65
CA ALA A 44 -10.98 3.36 -19.07
C ALA A 44 -11.89 4.58 -18.85
N ASN A 45 -13.05 4.63 -19.51
CA ASN A 45 -13.93 5.79 -19.43
C ASN A 45 -14.68 5.82 -18.10
N ASN A 46 -14.32 6.76 -17.22
CA ASN A 46 -14.95 6.98 -15.93
C ASN A 46 -16.46 7.31 -15.99
N ARG A 47 -17.00 7.66 -17.18
CA ARG A 47 -18.44 7.86 -17.41
C ARG A 47 -19.15 6.56 -17.78
N SER A 48 -18.43 5.50 -18.11
CA SER A 48 -19.02 4.19 -18.42
C SER A 48 -19.54 3.54 -17.13
N TRP A 49 -20.85 3.28 -17.08
CA TRP A 49 -21.46 2.55 -15.98
C TRP A 49 -20.87 1.15 -15.81
N LEU A 50 -20.60 0.48 -16.95
CA LEU A 50 -20.01 -0.85 -16.97
C LEU A 50 -18.58 -0.86 -16.41
N GLY A 51 -17.74 0.11 -16.80
CA GLY A 51 -16.38 0.26 -16.27
C GLY A 51 -16.38 0.56 -14.76
N THR A 52 -17.31 1.40 -14.32
CA THR A 52 -17.47 1.72 -12.89
C THR A 52 -17.89 0.49 -12.09
N PHE A 53 -18.87 -0.26 -12.57
CA PHE A 53 -19.35 -1.48 -11.89
C PHE A 53 -18.25 -2.55 -11.87
N ALA A 54 -17.60 -2.84 -12.99
CA ALA A 54 -16.53 -3.83 -13.07
C ALA A 54 -15.34 -3.47 -12.17
N GLY A 55 -14.86 -2.22 -12.23
CA GLY A 55 -13.76 -1.76 -11.37
C GLY A 55 -14.10 -1.81 -9.89
N THR A 56 -15.33 -1.45 -9.50
CA THR A 56 -15.79 -1.55 -8.11
C THR A 56 -15.88 -3.01 -7.66
N THR A 57 -16.43 -3.88 -8.50
CA THR A 57 -16.54 -5.31 -8.19
C THR A 57 -15.17 -5.95 -7.96
N VAL A 58 -14.19 -5.64 -8.82
CA VAL A 58 -12.81 -6.13 -8.66
C VAL A 58 -12.19 -5.59 -7.37
N ALA A 59 -12.38 -4.31 -7.06
CA ALA A 59 -11.86 -3.71 -5.83
C ALA A 59 -12.48 -4.37 -4.59
N VAL A 60 -13.82 -4.52 -4.56
CA VAL A 60 -14.54 -5.14 -3.44
C VAL A 60 -14.22 -6.62 -3.31
N ALA A 61 -14.12 -7.35 -4.42
CA ALA A 61 -13.71 -8.76 -4.39
C ALA A 61 -12.28 -8.92 -3.85
N GLY A 62 -11.37 -8.02 -4.22
CA GLY A 62 -9.99 -8.03 -3.75
C GLY A 62 -9.88 -7.87 -2.23
N TRP A 63 -10.41 -6.79 -1.67
CA TRP A 63 -10.33 -6.60 -0.22
C TRP A 63 -11.24 -7.56 0.56
N GLY A 64 -12.39 -7.95 0.00
CA GLY A 64 -13.29 -8.94 0.58
C GLY A 64 -12.64 -10.32 0.71
N PHE A 65 -11.84 -10.72 -0.29
CA PHE A 65 -11.03 -11.94 -0.21
C PHE A 65 -10.06 -11.91 0.97
N PHE A 66 -9.35 -10.80 1.16
CA PHE A 66 -8.43 -10.68 2.31
C PHE A 66 -9.15 -10.69 3.66
N VAL A 67 -10.32 -10.07 3.76
CA VAL A 67 -11.15 -10.13 4.97
C VAL A 67 -11.59 -11.57 5.25
N TYR A 68 -12.08 -12.27 4.22
CA TYR A 68 -12.48 -13.68 4.34
C TYR A 68 -11.31 -14.56 4.80
N GLN A 69 -10.14 -14.41 4.14
CA GLN A 69 -8.94 -15.13 4.54
C GLN A 69 -8.52 -14.83 5.97
N GLY A 70 -8.62 -13.59 6.42
CA GLY A 70 -8.31 -13.20 7.80
C GLY A 70 -9.22 -13.84 8.84
N VAL A 71 -10.47 -14.14 8.49
CA VAL A 71 -11.45 -14.82 9.38
C VAL A 71 -11.25 -16.34 9.39
N VAL A 72 -10.97 -16.93 8.23
CA VAL A 72 -10.88 -18.39 8.07
C VAL A 72 -9.48 -18.94 8.39
N ASP A 73 -8.45 -18.07 8.39
CA ASP A 73 -7.08 -18.49 8.65
C ASP A 73 -6.93 -19.13 10.05
N PRO A 74 -6.44 -20.38 10.15
CA PRO A 74 -6.25 -21.08 11.44
C PRO A 74 -5.26 -20.38 12.38
N LEU A 75 -4.31 -19.57 11.84
CA LEU A 75 -3.40 -18.74 12.63
C LEU A 75 -4.05 -17.44 13.12
N GLY A 76 -5.20 -17.08 12.55
CA GLY A 76 -5.87 -15.82 12.76
C GLY A 76 -5.27 -14.67 11.94
N GLY A 77 -6.12 -13.83 11.35
CA GLY A 77 -5.71 -12.73 10.47
C GLY A 77 -4.74 -11.72 11.11
N ILE A 78 -4.78 -11.58 12.43
CA ILE A 78 -3.84 -10.71 13.18
C ILE A 78 -2.40 -11.21 13.02
N ASN A 79 -2.17 -12.53 13.01
CA ASN A 79 -0.82 -13.08 12.95
C ASN A 79 -0.27 -13.15 11.53
N THR A 80 -1.12 -13.27 10.53
CA THR A 80 -0.73 -13.48 9.12
C THR A 80 -0.83 -12.22 8.29
N LEU A 81 -2.00 -11.57 8.25
CA LEU A 81 -2.27 -10.42 7.39
C LEU A 81 -1.82 -9.08 7.99
N TRP A 82 -1.95 -8.91 9.30
CA TRP A 82 -1.64 -7.65 9.97
C TRP A 82 -0.18 -7.21 9.79
N PRO A 83 0.84 -8.07 9.93
CA PRO A 83 2.22 -7.70 9.68
C PRO A 83 2.48 -7.29 8.23
N LEU A 84 1.87 -7.99 7.27
CA LEU A 84 1.98 -7.67 5.85
C LEU A 84 1.32 -6.32 5.53
N PHE A 85 0.16 -6.05 6.11
CA PHE A 85 -0.55 -4.79 5.98
C PHE A 85 0.27 -3.62 6.54
N GLY A 86 0.88 -3.79 7.71
CA GLY A 86 1.75 -2.76 8.31
C GLY A 86 2.94 -2.42 7.42
N ILE A 87 3.64 -3.42 6.89
CA ILE A 87 4.76 -3.22 5.97
C ILE A 87 4.30 -2.54 4.68
N GLY A 88 3.20 -3.01 4.07
CA GLY A 88 2.65 -2.42 2.85
C GLY A 88 2.24 -0.96 3.03
N ASN A 89 1.62 -0.62 4.15
CA ASN A 89 1.21 0.75 4.46
C ASN A 89 2.41 1.69 4.64
N GLN A 90 3.46 1.26 5.34
CA GLN A 90 4.70 2.02 5.47
C GLN A 90 5.42 2.20 4.13
N MET A 91 5.43 1.17 3.28
CA MET A 91 6.01 1.27 1.94
C MET A 91 5.22 2.25 1.07
N LEU A 92 3.89 2.26 1.14
CA LEU A 92 3.05 3.22 0.44
C LEU A 92 3.36 4.66 0.87
N ALA A 93 3.51 4.90 2.18
CA ALA A 93 3.92 6.20 2.72
C ALA A 93 5.31 6.61 2.21
N SER A 94 6.27 5.68 2.18
CA SER A 94 7.61 5.93 1.63
C SER A 94 7.55 6.31 0.15
N MET A 95 6.75 5.60 -0.65
CA MET A 95 6.57 5.90 -2.08
C MET A 95 5.94 7.27 -2.30
N ALA A 96 4.96 7.66 -1.49
CA ALA A 96 4.35 8.99 -1.55
C ALA A 96 5.37 10.11 -1.25
N LEU A 97 6.21 9.92 -0.24
CA LEU A 97 7.28 10.85 0.12
C LEU A 97 8.37 10.92 -0.95
N ILE A 98 8.75 9.79 -1.56
CA ILE A 98 9.67 9.73 -2.70
C ILE A 98 9.13 10.58 -3.85
N LEU A 99 7.84 10.38 -4.20
CA LEU A 99 7.20 11.16 -5.26
C LEU A 99 7.17 12.65 -4.93
N GLY A 100 6.79 13.02 -3.71
CA GLY A 100 6.82 14.41 -3.24
C GLY A 100 8.22 15.02 -3.33
N THR A 101 9.26 14.26 -2.99
CA THR A 101 10.65 14.70 -3.15
C THR A 101 11.00 14.98 -4.61
N VAL A 102 10.64 14.09 -5.54
CA VAL A 102 10.87 14.29 -6.98
C VAL A 102 10.15 15.55 -7.49
N VAL A 103 8.92 15.79 -7.04
CA VAL A 103 8.16 17.00 -7.39
C VAL A 103 8.87 18.26 -6.90
N LEU A 104 9.36 18.30 -5.66
CA LEU A 104 10.10 19.45 -5.13
C LEU A 104 11.36 19.75 -5.95
N PHE A 105 12.10 18.72 -6.39
CA PHE A 105 13.24 18.92 -7.28
C PHE A 105 12.83 19.45 -8.67
N LYS A 106 11.73 18.95 -9.23
CA LYS A 106 11.19 19.43 -10.51
C LYS A 106 10.69 20.88 -10.44
N MET A 107 10.18 21.30 -9.29
CA MET A 107 9.76 22.68 -9.02
C MET A 107 10.94 23.62 -8.67
N LYS A 108 12.17 23.11 -8.64
CA LYS A 108 13.38 23.87 -8.20
C LYS A 108 13.32 24.34 -6.74
N LYS A 109 12.47 23.76 -5.90
CA LYS A 109 12.35 24.06 -4.47
C LYS A 109 13.25 23.12 -3.61
N GLN A 110 14.47 22.90 -4.03
CA GLN A 110 15.42 21.93 -3.41
C GLN A 110 15.70 22.25 -1.94
N ARG A 111 15.63 23.52 -1.55
CA ARG A 111 15.85 23.96 -0.17
C ARG A 111 14.91 23.25 0.84
N TYR A 112 13.72 22.85 0.40
CA TYR A 112 12.71 22.19 1.24
C TYR A 112 12.74 20.66 1.12
N ALA A 113 13.56 20.10 0.24
CA ALA A 113 13.60 18.66 -0.02
C ALA A 113 14.01 17.84 1.20
N TRP A 114 14.79 18.39 2.13
CA TRP A 114 15.20 17.71 3.36
C TRP A 114 14.00 17.28 4.23
N VAL A 115 12.89 18.06 4.21
CA VAL A 115 11.66 17.75 4.96
C VAL A 115 11.03 16.43 4.50
N THR A 116 11.15 16.10 3.22
CA THR A 116 10.62 14.84 2.67
C THR A 116 11.68 13.74 2.63
N ILE A 117 12.96 14.06 2.40
CA ILE A 117 14.04 13.08 2.31
C ILE A 117 14.27 12.38 3.66
N LEU A 118 14.32 13.12 4.76
CA LEU A 118 14.61 12.55 6.08
C LEU A 118 13.60 11.47 6.49
N PRO A 119 12.28 11.72 6.48
CA PRO A 119 11.31 10.69 6.78
C PRO A 119 11.26 9.57 5.70
N THR A 120 11.55 9.88 4.44
CA THR A 120 11.64 8.87 3.38
C THR A 120 12.72 7.85 3.69
N VAL A 121 13.93 8.30 3.99
CA VAL A 121 15.07 7.42 4.31
C VAL A 121 14.76 6.55 5.51
N TRP A 122 14.21 7.16 6.58
CA TRP A 122 13.82 6.43 7.79
C TRP A 122 12.77 5.34 7.49
N LEU A 123 11.65 5.71 6.86
CA LEU A 123 10.58 4.77 6.54
C LEU A 123 11.03 3.69 5.56
N PHE A 124 11.87 4.04 4.59
CA PHE A 124 12.38 3.08 3.61
C PHE A 124 13.26 2.03 4.28
N ILE A 125 14.22 2.43 5.12
CA ILE A 125 15.11 1.51 5.83
C ILE A 125 14.30 0.61 6.77
N THR A 126 13.41 1.18 7.59
CA THR A 126 12.61 0.40 8.54
C THR A 126 11.69 -0.59 7.83
N SER A 127 11.03 -0.17 6.75
CA SER A 127 10.14 -1.05 5.98
C SER A 127 10.89 -2.16 5.25
N MET A 128 12.06 -1.86 4.66
CA MET A 128 12.91 -2.87 4.01
C MET A 128 13.42 -3.89 5.02
N THR A 129 13.89 -3.43 6.18
CA THR A 129 14.36 -4.31 7.26
C THR A 129 13.22 -5.20 7.78
N ALA A 130 12.04 -4.63 8.01
CA ALA A 130 10.88 -5.38 8.45
C ALA A 130 10.42 -6.41 7.41
N GLY A 131 10.38 -6.03 6.13
CA GLY A 131 10.04 -6.92 5.03
C GLY A 131 11.04 -8.07 4.89
N TRP A 132 12.32 -7.77 4.95
CA TRP A 132 13.38 -8.78 4.91
C TRP A 132 13.25 -9.79 6.07
N GLN A 133 13.07 -9.28 7.30
CA GLN A 133 12.90 -10.13 8.47
C GLN A 133 11.63 -10.99 8.36
N LYS A 134 10.52 -10.43 7.85
CA LYS A 134 9.28 -11.17 7.65
C LYS A 134 9.40 -12.29 6.61
N ILE A 135 10.26 -12.16 5.62
CA ILE A 135 10.47 -13.22 4.64
C ILE A 135 11.47 -14.27 5.15
N PHE A 136 12.65 -13.83 5.63
CA PHE A 136 13.82 -14.69 5.79
C PHE A 136 14.21 -15.00 7.24
N HIS A 137 13.50 -14.48 8.25
CA HIS A 137 13.85 -14.72 9.64
C HIS A 137 13.69 -16.23 9.99
N GLU A 138 14.68 -16.80 10.69
CA GLU A 138 14.72 -18.21 11.04
C GLU A 138 13.64 -18.67 12.04
N LYS A 139 13.17 -17.74 12.91
CA LYS A 139 12.11 -18.07 13.88
C LYS A 139 10.75 -18.15 13.20
N PRO A 140 10.02 -19.29 13.33
CA PRO A 140 8.71 -19.47 12.69
C PRO A 140 7.63 -18.49 13.16
N SER A 141 7.82 -17.85 14.31
CA SER A 141 6.89 -16.82 14.82
C SER A 141 7.06 -15.46 14.10
N ILE A 142 8.15 -15.27 13.37
CA ILE A 142 8.48 -14.01 12.71
C ILE A 142 8.50 -14.19 11.17
N GLY A 143 9.27 -15.17 10.68
CA GLY A 143 9.50 -15.39 9.26
C GLY A 143 8.42 -16.23 8.59
N PHE A 144 7.86 -15.75 7.48
CA PHE A 144 6.86 -16.48 6.70
C PHE A 144 7.41 -17.80 6.15
N LEU A 145 8.62 -17.79 5.58
CA LEU A 145 9.22 -19.01 5.03
C LEU A 145 9.57 -20.02 6.12
N ALA A 146 10.07 -19.57 7.27
CA ALA A 146 10.36 -20.45 8.40
C ALA A 146 9.09 -21.07 8.98
N GLN A 147 7.99 -20.29 9.03
CA GLN A 147 6.68 -20.79 9.47
C GLN A 147 6.12 -21.80 8.48
N ALA A 148 6.17 -21.51 7.18
CA ALA A 148 5.75 -22.46 6.14
C ALA A 148 6.54 -23.77 6.23
N LYS A 149 7.87 -23.71 6.39
CA LYS A 149 8.74 -24.88 6.55
C LYS A 149 8.39 -25.71 7.78
N LYS A 150 8.10 -25.06 8.93
CA LYS A 150 7.70 -25.75 10.15
C LYS A 150 6.42 -26.55 9.97
N PHE A 151 5.38 -25.96 9.39
CA PHE A 151 4.11 -26.65 9.16
C PHE A 151 4.20 -27.69 8.06
N SER A 152 5.02 -27.48 7.02
CA SER A 152 5.30 -28.49 5.99
C SER A 152 5.95 -29.74 6.60
N ALA A 153 6.97 -29.56 7.46
CA ALA A 153 7.60 -30.69 8.15
C ALA A 153 6.63 -31.46 9.07
N GLY A 154 5.67 -30.74 9.70
CA GLY A 154 4.60 -31.37 10.47
C GLY A 154 3.64 -32.20 9.61
N ILE A 155 3.33 -31.73 8.39
CA ILE A 155 2.51 -32.49 7.42
C ILE A 155 3.23 -33.78 7.02
N ASP A 156 4.52 -33.70 6.73
CA ASP A 156 5.33 -34.85 6.33
C ASP A 156 5.47 -35.90 7.44
N SER A 157 5.52 -35.47 8.72
CA SER A 157 5.56 -36.35 9.88
C SER A 157 4.18 -36.86 10.34
N GLY A 158 3.09 -36.32 9.78
CA GLY A 158 1.71 -36.63 10.22
C GLY A 158 1.32 -36.05 11.59
N GLU A 159 2.17 -35.15 12.14
CA GLU A 159 1.94 -34.52 13.45
C GLU A 159 1.20 -33.20 13.28
N ILE A 160 0.05 -33.04 13.96
CA ILE A 160 -0.73 -31.80 13.92
C ILE A 160 -0.09 -30.77 14.85
N ILE A 161 0.46 -29.70 14.26
CA ILE A 161 1.10 -28.62 15.00
C ILE A 161 0.06 -27.55 15.34
N LYS A 162 -0.09 -27.24 16.63
CA LYS A 162 -0.96 -26.15 17.09
C LYS A 162 -0.51 -24.80 16.48
N PRO A 163 -1.45 -23.91 16.08
CA PRO A 163 -2.88 -23.90 16.37
C PRO A 163 -3.77 -24.64 15.35
N ALA A 164 -3.20 -25.29 14.32
CA ALA A 164 -3.99 -26.09 13.38
C ALA A 164 -4.72 -27.23 14.09
N LYS A 165 -5.94 -27.52 13.63
CA LYS A 165 -6.78 -28.62 14.17
C LYS A 165 -6.79 -29.82 13.22
N THR A 166 -6.53 -29.58 11.94
CA THR A 166 -6.56 -30.59 10.88
C THR A 166 -5.35 -30.48 9.98
N LEU A 167 -5.04 -31.51 9.21
CA LEU A 167 -4.01 -31.47 8.17
C LEU A 167 -4.36 -30.44 7.07
N ALA A 168 -5.66 -30.29 6.78
CA ALA A 168 -6.12 -29.27 5.81
C ALA A 168 -5.80 -27.83 6.29
N ASP A 169 -5.96 -27.57 7.60
CA ASP A 169 -5.57 -26.28 8.19
C ASP A 169 -4.07 -26.03 8.02
N MET A 170 -3.24 -27.07 8.20
CA MET A 170 -1.78 -26.93 8.04
C MET A 170 -1.40 -26.63 6.59
N HIS A 171 -2.04 -27.26 5.62
CA HIS A 171 -1.85 -26.92 4.20
C HIS A 171 -2.23 -25.46 3.91
N THR A 172 -3.35 -25.00 4.46
CA THR A 172 -3.80 -23.60 4.33
C THR A 172 -2.78 -22.62 4.93
N ILE A 173 -2.23 -22.93 6.11
CA ILE A 173 -1.20 -22.13 6.76
C ILE A 173 0.07 -22.06 5.88
N VAL A 174 0.53 -23.17 5.33
CA VAL A 174 1.70 -23.19 4.45
C VAL A 174 1.47 -22.32 3.23
N LEU A 175 0.33 -22.48 2.55
CA LEU A 175 -0.01 -21.70 1.37
C LEU A 175 -0.11 -20.20 1.67
N ASN A 176 -0.81 -19.81 2.75
CA ASN A 176 -0.96 -18.41 3.15
C ASN A 176 0.40 -17.76 3.45
N ASN A 177 1.29 -18.46 4.14
CA ASN A 177 2.64 -17.94 4.42
C ASN A 177 3.49 -17.80 3.15
N GLN A 178 3.38 -18.70 2.20
CA GLN A 178 4.07 -18.60 0.91
C GLN A 178 3.54 -17.40 0.11
N ILE A 179 2.21 -17.23 0.05
CA ILE A 179 1.59 -16.08 -0.61
C ILE A 179 2.04 -14.77 0.04
N ASN A 180 2.04 -14.70 1.38
CA ASN A 180 2.46 -13.52 2.11
C ASN A 180 3.95 -13.19 1.90
N ALA A 181 4.82 -14.21 1.81
CA ALA A 181 6.23 -14.02 1.49
C ALA A 181 6.41 -13.45 0.08
N VAL A 182 5.68 -13.96 -0.92
CA VAL A 182 5.72 -13.47 -2.31
C VAL A 182 5.18 -12.05 -2.39
N LEU A 183 4.05 -11.74 -1.74
CA LEU A 183 3.47 -10.39 -1.72
C LEU A 183 4.42 -9.38 -1.04
N CYS A 184 5.04 -9.77 0.08
CA CYS A 184 6.01 -8.92 0.76
C CYS A 184 7.22 -8.65 -0.14
N GLY A 185 7.76 -9.67 -0.81
CA GLY A 185 8.85 -9.53 -1.78
C GLY A 185 8.48 -8.64 -2.97
N PHE A 186 7.26 -8.77 -3.48
CA PHE A 186 6.73 -7.90 -4.53
C PHE A 186 6.66 -6.44 -4.09
N PHE A 187 6.15 -6.15 -2.89
CA PHE A 187 6.10 -4.79 -2.35
C PHE A 187 7.51 -4.19 -2.19
N MET A 188 8.47 -4.97 -1.69
CA MET A 188 9.86 -4.54 -1.59
C MET A 188 10.46 -4.20 -2.96
N LEU A 189 10.21 -5.03 -3.98
CA LEU A 189 10.67 -4.80 -5.34
C LEU A 189 10.08 -3.52 -5.93
N VAL A 190 8.77 -3.29 -5.75
CA VAL A 190 8.10 -2.06 -6.20
C VAL A 190 8.70 -0.84 -5.52
N ALA A 191 8.93 -0.89 -4.20
CA ALA A 191 9.51 0.23 -3.47
C ALA A 191 10.95 0.55 -3.94
N VAL A 192 11.77 -0.47 -4.21
CA VAL A 192 13.13 -0.28 -4.76
C VAL A 192 13.09 0.30 -6.17
N THR A 193 12.22 -0.20 -7.04
CA THR A 193 12.09 0.32 -8.41
C THR A 193 11.63 1.78 -8.41
N MET A 194 10.71 2.15 -7.51
CA MET A 194 10.28 3.54 -7.33
C MET A 194 11.42 4.44 -6.84
N LEU A 195 12.24 3.97 -5.91
CA LEU A 195 13.42 4.72 -5.44
C LEU A 195 14.42 4.95 -6.57
N VAL A 196 14.71 3.92 -7.35
CA VAL A 196 15.63 4.01 -8.51
C VAL A 196 15.08 4.99 -9.55
N ALA A 197 13.79 4.88 -9.89
CA ALA A 197 13.13 5.81 -10.82
C ALA A 197 13.18 7.27 -10.31
N ALA A 198 12.98 7.47 -9.00
CA ALA A 198 13.07 8.77 -8.36
C ALA A 198 14.48 9.37 -8.47
N CYS A 199 15.53 8.58 -8.24
CA CYS A 199 16.92 9.00 -8.41
C CYS A 199 17.20 9.48 -9.84
N PHE A 200 16.71 8.76 -10.85
CA PHE A 200 16.80 9.21 -12.25
C PHE A 200 15.99 10.48 -12.50
N GLY A 201 14.78 10.58 -11.95
CA GLY A 201 13.93 11.75 -12.03
C GLY A 201 14.58 13.00 -11.43
N ILE A 202 15.18 12.87 -10.25
CA ILE A 202 15.92 13.94 -9.56
C ILE A 202 17.15 14.37 -10.38
N ARG A 203 17.94 13.41 -10.90
CA ARG A 203 19.09 13.73 -11.74
C ARG A 203 18.70 14.50 -12.99
N ARG A 204 17.58 14.15 -13.64
CA ARG A 204 17.04 14.91 -14.80
C ARG A 204 16.61 16.31 -14.39
N ALA A 205 15.90 16.44 -13.26
CA ALA A 205 15.46 17.74 -12.75
C ALA A 205 16.62 18.67 -12.38
N LEU A 206 17.72 18.12 -11.89
CA LEU A 206 18.95 18.90 -11.61
C LEU A 206 19.63 19.42 -12.87
N LYS A 207 19.61 18.62 -13.95
CA LYS A 207 20.22 19.00 -15.25
C LYS A 207 19.37 20.02 -16.03
N SER A 208 18.06 20.10 -15.79
CA SER A 208 17.18 21.05 -16.44
C SER A 208 17.37 22.46 -15.85
N ALA A 209 17.53 23.47 -16.66
CA ALA A 209 17.66 24.87 -16.23
C ALA A 209 16.32 25.47 -15.77
N THR A 210 15.20 25.06 -16.40
CA THR A 210 13.85 25.54 -16.09
C THR A 210 13.07 24.53 -15.25
N PRO A 211 12.12 25.00 -14.39
CA PRO A 211 11.23 24.08 -13.70
C PRO A 211 10.36 23.33 -14.72
N THR A 212 10.25 22.02 -14.56
CA THR A 212 9.45 21.15 -15.43
C THR A 212 8.03 20.95 -14.93
N VAL A 213 7.76 21.39 -13.71
CA VAL A 213 6.42 21.38 -13.09
C VAL A 213 6.19 22.76 -12.52
N HIS A 214 5.08 23.38 -12.92
CA HIS A 214 4.65 24.69 -12.43
C HIS A 214 3.44 24.50 -11.50
N GLU A 215 3.33 25.40 -10.50
CA GLU A 215 2.10 25.51 -9.73
C GLU A 215 0.99 26.02 -10.66
N THR A 216 -0.12 25.31 -10.74
CA THR A 216 -1.31 25.81 -11.44
C THR A 216 -1.83 27.03 -10.70
N ALA A 217 -1.97 28.16 -11.40
CA ALA A 217 -2.57 29.34 -10.83
C ALA A 217 -3.98 29.00 -10.32
N VAL A 218 -4.27 29.32 -9.06
CA VAL A 218 -5.60 29.18 -8.50
C VAL A 218 -6.52 30.17 -9.21
N VAL A 219 -7.37 29.68 -10.10
CA VAL A 219 -8.40 30.48 -10.75
C VAL A 219 -9.46 30.80 -9.73
N ASN A 220 -9.52 32.05 -9.28
CA ASN A 220 -10.58 32.50 -8.41
C ASN A 220 -11.90 32.55 -9.20
N ARG A 221 -12.71 31.50 -9.07
CA ARG A 221 -13.99 31.36 -9.81
C ARG A 221 -15.00 32.50 -9.57
N ARG A 222 -14.80 33.34 -8.54
CA ARG A 222 -15.69 34.47 -8.23
C ARG A 222 -15.41 35.69 -9.06
N GLU A 223 -14.23 35.83 -9.67
CA GLU A 223 -13.86 37.05 -10.37
C GLU A 223 -13.64 36.88 -11.88
N GLY A 224 -13.70 35.69 -12.43
CA GLY A 224 -13.51 35.45 -13.87
C GLY A 224 -12.16 35.95 -14.45
N ARG A 225 -11.24 36.41 -13.61
CA ARG A 225 -9.93 36.89 -14.01
C ARG A 225 -8.85 35.91 -13.61
N PRO A 226 -7.91 35.54 -14.51
CA PRO A 226 -6.72 34.80 -14.12
C PRO A 226 -5.94 35.64 -13.10
N ALA A 227 -5.60 35.02 -11.95
CA ALA A 227 -4.74 35.65 -10.96
C ALA A 227 -3.46 36.12 -11.66
N ARG A 228 -3.09 37.40 -11.50
CA ARG A 228 -1.88 38.01 -12.05
C ARG A 228 -0.69 37.10 -11.73
N GLU A 229 0.04 36.74 -12.78
CA GLU A 229 1.32 36.07 -12.68
C GLU A 229 2.23 36.86 -11.73
N VAL A 230 2.48 36.33 -10.55
CA VAL A 230 3.46 36.91 -9.62
C VAL A 230 4.83 36.61 -10.23
N ARG A 231 5.35 37.57 -11.01
CA ARG A 231 6.75 37.58 -11.42
C ARG A 231 7.58 37.73 -10.16
N HIS A 232 8.22 36.67 -9.74
CA HIS A 232 9.29 36.75 -8.77
C HIS A 232 10.51 37.35 -9.48
N VAL A 233 10.84 38.61 -9.11
CA VAL A 233 12.11 39.26 -9.35
C VAL A 233 13.22 38.53 -8.58
#